data_e843419b2fa44bec93be47a659dbeec8
#
_entry.id   e843419b2fa44bec93be47a659dbeec8
#
_cell.length_a   1.000
_cell.length_b   1.000
_cell.length_c   1.000
_cell.angle_alpha   90.00
_cell.angle_beta   90.00
_cell.angle_gamma   90.00
#
_symmetry.space_group_name_H-M   'P 1'
#
loop_
_entity.id
_entity.type
_entity.pdbx_description
1 polymer ?
#
loop_
_entity_poly.entity_id
_entity_poly.type
_entity_poly.pdbx_seq_one_letter_code
_entity_poly.pdbx_strand_id
1 'polypeptide(L)'
;MPRTLPNIPPPEAQSTNVIVAVRGVNKVYAGGFQALKNVDLDIRRGEIFALLGPNGAGKTTLIGIICGIVKASAGSVVADGHDIARDYRAARASIGLVPQELHTDAFESVWATVSFSRGLFGKPPDPGYIEKILRDLSLWDKRNEKIMALSGGMKRRVLIAKALSHEPSILFLDEPSAGVDVELRHDMWRMVRALRERGTTIILTTHYIEEAEDMADRIGVISKGELIVVEDKAVLMRKLGKKQLTLTLRLPIDELPAGLSHWPLEIAESGLALVYSFDSQTEETGIAELLNALAEHGIEFRDLRSSESSLEDIFVSLVHQPKEASA
;
A
#
# COMPACT_ATOMS: atom_id res chain seq x y z
N MET A 1 -3.22 43.14 -27.89
CA MET A 1 -3.47 43.21 -26.44
C MET A 1 -3.03 41.89 -25.84
N PRO A 2 -2.05 41.82 -24.94
CA PRO A 2 -1.62 40.58 -24.30
C PRO A 2 -2.67 40.18 -23.27
N ARG A 3 -3.10 38.89 -23.32
CA ARG A 3 -3.98 38.30 -22.31
C ARG A 3 -3.20 38.12 -21.02
N THR A 4 -3.57 38.85 -19.99
CA THR A 4 -3.13 38.63 -18.61
C THR A 4 -3.62 37.28 -18.14
N LEU A 5 -2.69 36.39 -17.79
CA LEU A 5 -3.00 35.11 -17.12
C LEU A 5 -3.55 35.42 -15.72
N PRO A 6 -4.55 34.68 -15.23
CA PRO A 6 -5.08 34.86 -13.90
C PRO A 6 -3.98 34.54 -12.85
N ASN A 7 -3.85 35.47 -11.88
CA ASN A 7 -2.96 35.34 -10.74
C ASN A 7 -3.52 34.26 -9.81
N ILE A 8 -2.99 33.03 -9.88
CA ILE A 8 -3.30 31.96 -8.94
C ILE A 8 -2.46 32.23 -7.70
N PRO A 9 -3.07 32.40 -6.50
CA PRO A 9 -2.31 32.59 -5.27
C PRO A 9 -1.38 31.42 -5.03
N PRO A 10 -0.20 31.64 -4.41
CA PRO A 10 0.68 30.53 -4.04
C PRO A 10 -0.04 29.61 -3.06
N PRO A 11 0.19 28.28 -3.13
CA PRO A 11 -0.43 27.34 -2.21
C PRO A 11 -0.05 27.68 -0.78
N GLU A 12 -1.06 27.69 0.10
CA GLU A 12 -0.90 27.89 1.56
C GLU A 12 0.21 26.99 2.10
N ALA A 13 0.93 27.48 3.10
CA ALA A 13 2.07 26.83 3.74
C ALA A 13 1.73 25.37 4.10
N GLN A 14 2.24 24.45 3.31
CA GLN A 14 2.08 23.01 3.52
C GLN A 14 2.70 22.65 4.86
N SER A 15 2.04 21.80 5.66
CA SER A 15 2.62 21.25 6.87
C SER A 15 4.00 20.68 6.56
N THR A 16 5.01 21.03 7.34
CA THR A 16 6.44 20.70 7.12
C THR A 16 6.75 19.20 6.99
N ASN A 17 5.73 18.34 7.10
CA ASN A 17 5.86 16.87 7.10
C ASN A 17 5.34 16.19 5.81
N VAL A 18 4.69 16.88 4.88
CA VAL A 18 4.20 16.27 3.62
C VAL A 18 5.30 16.27 2.59
N ILE A 19 5.64 15.08 2.06
CA ILE A 19 6.66 14.92 1.01
C ILE A 19 6.05 14.77 -0.39
N VAL A 20 4.84 14.16 -0.49
CA VAL A 20 4.07 14.10 -1.74
C VAL A 20 2.69 14.67 -1.48
N ALA A 21 2.31 15.68 -2.26
CA ALA A 21 0.99 16.28 -2.23
C ALA A 21 0.32 16.14 -3.60
N VAL A 22 -0.80 15.46 -3.66
CA VAL A 22 -1.66 15.26 -4.84
C VAL A 22 -2.93 16.08 -4.62
N ARG A 23 -3.32 16.91 -5.60
CA ARG A 23 -4.49 17.80 -5.48
C ARG A 23 -5.36 17.73 -6.72
N GLY A 24 -6.60 17.26 -6.54
CA GLY A 24 -7.64 17.22 -7.56
C GLY A 24 -7.23 16.47 -8.82
N VAL A 25 -6.40 15.43 -8.70
CA VAL A 25 -5.82 14.75 -9.86
C VAL A 25 -6.89 13.91 -10.57
N ASN A 26 -7.05 14.21 -11.86
CA ASN A 26 -7.89 13.48 -12.78
C ASN A 26 -7.06 12.89 -13.92
N LYS A 27 -7.47 11.70 -14.39
CA LYS A 27 -6.87 11.09 -15.58
C LYS A 27 -7.93 10.44 -16.45
N VAL A 28 -8.03 10.96 -17.66
CA VAL A 28 -8.85 10.38 -18.74
C VAL A 28 -7.88 9.96 -19.85
N TYR A 29 -7.96 8.71 -20.29
CA TYR A 29 -7.19 8.19 -21.42
C TYR A 29 -7.91 8.41 -22.75
N ALA A 30 -7.18 8.26 -23.84
CA ALA A 30 -7.76 8.23 -25.19
C ALA A 30 -8.88 7.16 -25.22
N GLY A 31 -10.05 7.51 -25.77
CA GLY A 31 -11.23 6.63 -25.74
C GLY A 31 -12.20 6.89 -24.56
N GLY A 32 -11.91 7.89 -23.70
CA GLY A 32 -12.85 8.35 -22.66
C GLY A 32 -12.78 7.58 -21.35
N PHE A 33 -11.92 6.58 -21.23
CA PHE A 33 -11.76 5.85 -19.98
C PHE A 33 -11.14 6.74 -18.88
N GLN A 34 -11.91 7.00 -17.82
CA GLN A 34 -11.48 7.78 -16.67
C GLN A 34 -10.85 6.87 -15.61
N ALA A 35 -9.51 6.91 -15.54
CA ALA A 35 -8.72 6.08 -14.64
C ALA A 35 -8.59 6.68 -13.25
N LEU A 36 -8.63 8.01 -13.11
CA LEU A 36 -8.60 8.70 -11.81
C LEU A 36 -9.64 9.83 -11.80
N LYS A 37 -10.28 10.02 -10.63
CA LYS A 37 -11.37 10.96 -10.42
C LYS A 37 -11.11 11.77 -9.16
N ASN A 38 -10.71 13.03 -9.34
CA ASN A 38 -10.53 14.01 -8.28
C ASN A 38 -9.77 13.47 -7.06
N VAL A 39 -8.56 12.93 -7.31
CA VAL A 39 -7.75 12.29 -6.27
C VAL A 39 -6.99 13.36 -5.48
N ASP A 40 -7.20 13.38 -4.16
CA ASP A 40 -6.44 14.18 -3.19
C ASP A 40 -5.69 13.22 -2.24
N LEU A 41 -4.37 13.40 -2.09
CA LEU A 41 -3.54 12.52 -1.26
C LEU A 41 -2.34 13.29 -0.71
N ASP A 42 -2.11 13.15 0.59
CA ASP A 42 -0.89 13.58 1.27
C ASP A 42 -0.11 12.38 1.79
N ILE A 43 1.17 12.28 1.41
CA ILE A 43 2.10 11.27 1.93
C ILE A 43 3.10 12.01 2.82
N ARG A 44 3.32 11.48 4.03
CA ARG A 44 4.20 12.08 5.04
C ARG A 44 5.65 11.64 4.81
N ARG A 45 6.58 12.50 5.15
CA ARG A 45 8.02 12.18 5.06
C ARG A 45 8.39 11.05 6.02
N GLY A 46 9.14 10.07 5.53
CA GLY A 46 9.67 8.96 6.31
C GLY A 46 8.64 7.90 6.71
N GLU A 47 7.42 7.92 6.15
CA GLU A 47 6.45 6.84 6.35
C GLU A 47 6.56 5.75 5.28
N ILE A 48 6.02 4.58 5.61
CA ILE A 48 5.65 3.56 4.63
C ILE A 48 4.16 3.70 4.37
N PHE A 49 3.81 4.15 3.17
CA PHE A 49 2.43 4.32 2.73
C PHE A 49 2.04 3.17 1.78
N ALA A 50 1.01 2.39 2.14
CA ALA A 50 0.47 1.34 1.27
C ALA A 50 -0.76 1.85 0.52
N LEU A 51 -0.75 1.72 -0.81
CA LEU A 51 -1.90 2.00 -1.66
C LEU A 51 -2.54 0.68 -2.09
N LEU A 52 -3.69 0.36 -1.49
CA LEU A 52 -4.46 -0.85 -1.74
C LEU A 52 -5.57 -0.59 -2.75
N GLY A 53 -5.92 -1.60 -3.53
CA GLY A 53 -7.05 -1.53 -4.47
C GLY A 53 -7.05 -2.71 -5.43
N PRO A 54 -8.21 -3.07 -5.99
CA PRO A 54 -8.30 -4.14 -6.97
C PRO A 54 -7.53 -3.80 -8.26
N ASN A 55 -7.35 -4.80 -9.12
CA ASN A 55 -6.77 -4.58 -10.44
C ASN A 55 -7.64 -3.60 -11.25
N GLY A 56 -6.99 -2.64 -11.92
CA GLY A 56 -7.68 -1.58 -12.65
C GLY A 56 -8.23 -0.43 -11.78
N ALA A 57 -8.01 -0.43 -10.47
CA ALA A 57 -8.50 0.63 -9.57
C ALA A 57 -7.84 2.01 -9.81
N GLY A 58 -6.70 2.07 -10.53
CA GLY A 58 -5.98 3.30 -10.81
C GLY A 58 -4.62 3.44 -10.11
N LYS A 59 -4.16 2.43 -9.33
CA LYS A 59 -2.89 2.46 -8.57
C LYS A 59 -1.70 2.84 -9.44
N THR A 60 -1.40 2.05 -10.47
CA THR A 60 -0.27 2.28 -11.38
C THR A 60 -0.40 3.60 -12.15
N THR A 61 -1.63 4.03 -12.46
CA THR A 61 -1.87 5.34 -13.07
C THR A 61 -1.51 6.48 -12.13
N LEU A 62 -1.90 6.41 -10.85
CA LEU A 62 -1.57 7.41 -9.84
C LEU A 62 -0.06 7.49 -9.60
N ILE A 63 0.61 6.34 -9.41
CA ILE A 63 2.07 6.25 -9.31
C ILE A 63 2.74 6.85 -10.55
N GLY A 64 2.29 6.45 -11.75
CA GLY A 64 2.83 6.96 -13.00
C GLY A 64 2.71 8.48 -13.14
N ILE A 65 1.65 9.09 -12.60
CA ILE A 65 1.49 10.56 -12.56
C ILE A 65 2.48 11.15 -11.56
N ILE A 66 2.56 10.64 -10.34
CA ILE A 66 3.47 11.17 -9.31
C ILE A 66 4.93 11.07 -9.78
N CYS A 67 5.32 9.96 -10.43
CA CYS A 67 6.65 9.79 -11.01
C CYS A 67 6.89 10.61 -12.30
N GLY A 68 5.89 11.34 -12.78
CA GLY A 68 5.99 12.14 -14.01
C GLY A 68 6.10 11.33 -15.30
N ILE A 69 5.70 10.06 -15.30
CA ILE A 69 5.65 9.17 -16.49
C ILE A 69 4.34 9.37 -17.24
N VAL A 70 3.23 9.52 -16.51
CA VAL A 70 1.90 9.74 -17.06
C VAL A 70 1.49 11.19 -16.79
N LYS A 71 1.01 11.90 -17.82
CA LYS A 71 0.49 13.25 -17.66
C LYS A 71 -0.94 13.21 -17.10
N ALA A 72 -1.18 13.94 -16.01
CA ALA A 72 -2.54 14.15 -15.49
C ALA A 72 -3.40 14.92 -16.51
N SER A 73 -4.71 14.65 -16.53
CA SER A 73 -5.68 15.45 -17.32
C SER A 73 -6.06 16.73 -16.62
N ALA A 74 -6.08 16.74 -15.28
CA ALA A 74 -6.30 17.90 -14.42
C ALA A 74 -5.67 17.66 -13.04
N GLY A 75 -5.56 18.71 -12.24
CA GLY A 75 -4.96 18.68 -10.91
C GLY A 75 -3.46 18.94 -10.93
N SER A 76 -2.83 18.83 -9.76
CA SER A 76 -1.39 19.07 -9.57
C SER A 76 -0.80 18.06 -8.61
N VAL A 77 0.51 17.84 -8.73
CA VAL A 77 1.29 17.00 -7.81
C VAL A 77 2.59 17.72 -7.48
N VAL A 78 2.92 17.73 -6.21
CA VAL A 78 4.20 18.22 -5.69
C VAL A 78 4.92 17.05 -5.02
N ALA A 79 6.19 16.81 -5.36
CA ALA A 79 7.05 15.82 -4.76
C ALA A 79 8.32 16.47 -4.24
N ASP A 80 8.59 16.30 -2.95
CA ASP A 80 9.71 16.91 -2.23
C ASP A 80 9.86 18.42 -2.48
N GLY A 81 8.72 19.14 -2.47
CA GLY A 81 8.67 20.58 -2.69
C GLY A 81 8.68 21.04 -4.16
N HIS A 82 8.75 20.10 -5.12
CA HIS A 82 8.84 20.38 -6.56
C HIS A 82 7.58 19.96 -7.31
N ASP A 83 7.01 20.86 -8.11
CA ASP A 83 5.90 20.54 -9.02
C ASP A 83 6.37 19.58 -10.12
N ILE A 84 5.71 18.43 -10.25
CA ILE A 84 6.13 17.36 -11.18
C ILE A 84 6.03 17.76 -12.66
N ALA A 85 5.26 18.80 -12.99
CA ALA A 85 5.11 19.28 -14.37
C ALA A 85 6.02 20.46 -14.69
N ARG A 86 6.21 21.39 -13.73
CA ARG A 86 7.03 22.60 -13.89
C ARG A 86 8.50 22.34 -13.58
N ASP A 87 8.76 21.69 -12.43
CA ASP A 87 10.11 21.40 -11.91
C ASP A 87 10.48 19.93 -12.08
N TYR A 88 10.07 19.32 -13.21
CA TYR A 88 10.10 17.88 -13.43
C TYR A 88 11.47 17.22 -13.19
N ARG A 89 12.59 17.93 -13.43
CA ARG A 89 13.94 17.38 -13.21
C ARG A 89 14.23 17.23 -11.72
N ALA A 90 13.93 18.26 -10.93
CA ALA A 90 14.12 18.23 -9.48
C ALA A 90 13.19 17.21 -8.81
N ALA A 91 11.90 17.21 -9.20
CA ALA A 91 10.92 16.23 -8.71
C ALA A 91 11.37 14.79 -9.00
N ARG A 92 11.79 14.48 -10.23
CA ARG A 92 12.26 13.12 -10.59
C ARG A 92 13.56 12.74 -9.90
N ALA A 93 14.45 13.71 -9.63
CA ALA A 93 15.69 13.44 -8.90
C ALA A 93 15.45 13.02 -7.45
N SER A 94 14.28 13.35 -6.87
CA SER A 94 13.88 12.93 -5.53
C SER A 94 13.14 11.59 -5.51
N ILE A 95 12.80 11.01 -6.68
CA ILE A 95 11.95 9.83 -6.79
C ILE A 95 12.74 8.65 -7.38
N GLY A 96 12.72 7.52 -6.68
CA GLY A 96 13.07 6.20 -7.21
C GLY A 96 11.81 5.40 -7.51
N LEU A 97 11.78 4.68 -8.63
CA LEU A 97 10.66 3.82 -9.02
C LEU A 97 11.15 2.42 -9.34
N VAL A 98 10.54 1.44 -8.69
CA VAL A 98 10.66 0.02 -9.00
C VAL A 98 9.33 -0.43 -9.62
N PRO A 99 9.27 -0.65 -10.93
CA PRO A 99 8.04 -1.07 -11.60
C PRO A 99 7.72 -2.54 -11.32
N GLN A 100 6.48 -2.92 -11.57
CA GLN A 100 6.01 -4.30 -11.43
C GLN A 100 6.79 -5.25 -12.36
N GLU A 101 6.99 -4.86 -13.61
CA GLU A 101 7.69 -5.68 -14.60
C GLU A 101 9.21 -5.54 -14.51
N LEU A 102 9.91 -6.68 -14.67
CA LEU A 102 11.37 -6.76 -14.56
C LEU A 102 12.06 -6.39 -15.90
N HIS A 103 11.98 -5.12 -16.29
CA HIS A 103 12.68 -4.63 -17.47
C HIS A 103 14.08 -4.09 -17.11
N THR A 104 15.11 -4.84 -17.46
CA THR A 104 16.51 -4.44 -17.33
C THR A 104 17.28 -4.85 -18.58
N ASP A 105 18.41 -4.19 -18.83
CA ASP A 105 19.35 -4.66 -19.87
C ASP A 105 19.98 -5.98 -19.41
N ALA A 106 19.57 -7.07 -20.06
CA ALA A 106 19.93 -8.42 -19.67
C ALA A 106 21.44 -8.71 -19.82
N PHE A 107 22.14 -7.99 -20.71
CA PHE A 107 23.53 -8.24 -21.07
C PHE A 107 24.55 -7.45 -20.23
N GLU A 108 24.09 -6.43 -19.55
CA GLU A 108 24.92 -5.60 -18.67
C GLU A 108 25.18 -6.26 -17.32
N SER A 109 26.30 -5.87 -16.67
CA SER A 109 26.57 -6.32 -15.30
C SER A 109 25.74 -5.52 -14.28
N VAL A 110 25.54 -6.12 -13.11
CA VAL A 110 24.85 -5.45 -12.00
C VAL A 110 25.49 -4.10 -11.69
N TRP A 111 26.82 -4.07 -11.56
CA TRP A 111 27.58 -2.84 -11.27
C TRP A 111 27.39 -1.78 -12.35
N ALA A 112 27.55 -2.14 -13.62
CA ALA A 112 27.42 -1.20 -14.73
C ALA A 112 26.01 -0.60 -14.76
N THR A 113 24.97 -1.43 -14.62
CA THR A 113 23.56 -1.00 -14.62
C THR A 113 23.25 -0.01 -13.52
N VAL A 114 23.69 -0.28 -12.28
CA VAL A 114 23.39 0.59 -11.14
C VAL A 114 24.19 1.90 -11.23
N SER A 115 25.46 1.81 -11.63
CA SER A 115 26.32 3.00 -11.84
C SER A 115 25.81 3.89 -12.95
N PHE A 116 25.39 3.29 -14.08
CA PHE A 116 24.80 4.03 -15.21
C PHE A 116 23.49 4.75 -14.79
N SER A 117 22.64 4.07 -14.02
CA SER A 117 21.41 4.67 -13.51
C SER A 117 21.69 5.94 -12.69
N ARG A 118 22.72 5.94 -11.83
CA ARG A 118 23.14 7.13 -11.08
C ARG A 118 23.48 8.32 -12.02
N GLY A 119 24.22 8.05 -13.08
CA GLY A 119 24.59 9.04 -14.09
C GLY A 119 23.39 9.61 -14.85
N LEU A 120 22.35 8.82 -15.13
CA LEU A 120 21.13 9.30 -15.79
C LEU A 120 20.40 10.38 -14.99
N PHE A 121 20.50 10.35 -13.67
CA PHE A 121 19.95 11.38 -12.78
C PHE A 121 20.91 12.55 -12.51
N GLY A 122 22.03 12.62 -13.26
CA GLY A 122 22.99 13.72 -13.15
C GLY A 122 23.86 13.70 -11.91
N LYS A 123 23.88 12.58 -11.16
CA LYS A 123 24.72 12.43 -9.98
C LYS A 123 26.14 12.05 -10.39
N PRO A 124 27.17 12.61 -9.75
CA PRO A 124 28.55 12.23 -10.01
C PRO A 124 28.78 10.75 -9.65
N PRO A 125 29.77 10.08 -10.28
CA PRO A 125 30.17 8.74 -9.90
C PRO A 125 30.53 8.66 -8.41
N ASP A 126 29.97 7.68 -7.72
CA ASP A 126 30.25 7.36 -6.33
C ASP A 126 30.33 5.84 -6.14
N PRO A 127 31.50 5.24 -6.39
CA PRO A 127 31.71 3.81 -6.23
C PRO A 127 31.42 3.30 -4.82
N GLY A 128 31.75 4.09 -3.79
CA GLY A 128 31.52 3.72 -2.40
C GLY A 128 30.03 3.61 -2.04
N TYR A 129 29.24 4.55 -2.54
CA TYR A 129 27.79 4.52 -2.37
C TYR A 129 27.15 3.34 -3.13
N ILE A 130 27.57 3.07 -4.37
CA ILE A 130 27.08 1.92 -5.14
C ILE A 130 27.47 0.60 -4.46
N GLU A 131 28.72 0.47 -3.96
CA GLU A 131 29.12 -0.70 -3.18
C GLU A 131 28.22 -0.90 -1.96
N LYS A 132 27.97 0.17 -1.20
CA LYS A 132 27.08 0.12 -0.04
C LYS A 132 25.68 -0.40 -0.42
N ILE A 133 25.07 0.15 -1.46
CA ILE A 133 23.74 -0.31 -1.92
C ILE A 133 23.79 -1.80 -2.28
N LEU A 134 24.79 -2.23 -3.06
CA LEU A 134 24.88 -3.62 -3.49
C LEU A 134 25.12 -4.57 -2.31
N ARG A 135 25.84 -4.15 -1.28
CA ARG A 135 26.00 -4.93 -0.04
C ARG A 135 24.69 -5.00 0.74
N ASP A 136 24.03 -3.87 0.94
CA ASP A 136 22.74 -3.77 1.63
C ASP A 136 21.66 -4.67 0.97
N LEU A 137 21.77 -4.87 -0.35
CA LEU A 137 20.86 -5.70 -1.15
C LEU A 137 21.36 -7.13 -1.38
N SER A 138 22.48 -7.54 -0.75
CA SER A 138 23.12 -8.86 -0.95
C SER A 138 23.45 -9.17 -2.43
N LEU A 139 23.85 -8.14 -3.18
CA LEU A 139 24.25 -8.24 -4.59
C LEU A 139 25.74 -8.04 -4.83
N TRP A 140 26.52 -7.73 -3.77
CA TRP A 140 27.93 -7.39 -3.94
C TRP A 140 28.76 -8.48 -4.61
N ASP A 141 28.54 -9.74 -4.21
CA ASP A 141 29.28 -10.87 -4.78
C ASP A 141 28.90 -11.15 -6.24
N LYS A 142 27.74 -10.66 -6.67
CA LYS A 142 27.19 -10.76 -8.02
C LYS A 142 27.39 -9.50 -8.87
N ARG A 143 28.14 -8.49 -8.39
CA ARG A 143 28.28 -7.18 -9.04
C ARG A 143 28.81 -7.23 -10.47
N ASN A 144 29.64 -8.22 -10.79
CA ASN A 144 30.22 -8.39 -12.12
C ASN A 144 29.45 -9.38 -13.01
N GLU A 145 28.43 -10.06 -12.45
CA GLU A 145 27.60 -10.98 -13.23
C GLU A 145 26.63 -10.22 -14.11
N LYS A 146 26.30 -10.79 -15.29
CA LYS A 146 25.29 -10.29 -16.18
C LYS A 146 23.91 -10.48 -15.56
N ILE A 147 23.00 -9.49 -15.72
CA ILE A 147 21.66 -9.54 -15.15
C ILE A 147 20.88 -10.76 -15.64
N MET A 148 21.08 -11.20 -16.88
CA MET A 148 20.42 -12.40 -17.41
C MET A 148 20.70 -13.67 -16.60
N ALA A 149 21.87 -13.78 -15.97
CA ALA A 149 22.28 -14.96 -15.19
C ALA A 149 21.70 -14.98 -13.77
N LEU A 150 21.04 -13.90 -13.32
CA LEU A 150 20.49 -13.78 -11.98
C LEU A 150 19.11 -14.44 -11.87
N SER A 151 18.77 -14.91 -10.66
CA SER A 151 17.42 -15.33 -10.33
C SER A 151 16.41 -14.17 -10.38
N GLY A 152 15.11 -14.46 -10.46
CA GLY A 152 14.06 -13.44 -10.47
C GLY A 152 14.13 -12.48 -9.27
N GLY A 153 14.33 -13.01 -8.06
CA GLY A 153 14.51 -12.22 -6.86
C GLY A 153 15.77 -11.35 -6.88
N MET A 154 16.89 -11.85 -7.41
CA MET A 154 18.11 -11.05 -7.59
C MET A 154 17.90 -9.93 -8.61
N LYS A 155 17.20 -10.19 -9.73
CA LYS A 155 16.83 -9.15 -10.70
C LYS A 155 15.97 -8.07 -10.07
N ARG A 156 15.03 -8.44 -9.18
CA ARG A 156 14.23 -7.49 -8.41
C ARG A 156 15.10 -6.59 -7.53
N ARG A 157 16.06 -7.19 -6.81
CA ARG A 157 17.02 -6.42 -5.99
C ARG A 157 17.89 -5.47 -6.85
N VAL A 158 18.26 -5.85 -8.07
CA VAL A 158 18.95 -4.95 -9.02
C VAL A 158 18.08 -3.76 -9.39
N LEU A 159 16.78 -3.95 -9.64
CA LEU A 159 15.87 -2.82 -9.89
C LEU A 159 15.77 -1.87 -8.70
N ILE A 160 15.75 -2.41 -7.49
CA ILE A 160 15.77 -1.59 -6.27
C ILE A 160 17.10 -0.84 -6.14
N ALA A 161 18.25 -1.51 -6.37
CA ALA A 161 19.56 -0.86 -6.40
C ALA A 161 19.61 0.29 -7.42
N LYS A 162 19.06 0.05 -8.60
CA LYS A 162 18.93 1.03 -9.67
C LYS A 162 18.09 2.23 -9.25
N ALA A 163 16.92 1.98 -8.61
CA ALA A 163 16.04 3.03 -8.12
C ALA A 163 16.66 3.86 -6.98
N LEU A 164 17.54 3.27 -6.18
CA LEU A 164 18.24 3.92 -5.06
C LEU A 164 19.54 4.62 -5.49
N SER A 165 20.07 4.35 -6.68
CA SER A 165 21.41 4.75 -7.11
C SER A 165 21.67 6.25 -7.06
N HIS A 166 20.63 7.06 -7.20
CA HIS A 166 20.69 8.53 -7.20
C HIS A 166 20.27 9.18 -5.87
N GLU A 167 20.14 8.38 -4.80
CA GLU A 167 19.80 8.85 -3.44
C GLU A 167 18.42 9.54 -3.36
N PRO A 168 17.34 8.88 -3.79
CA PRO A 168 16.02 9.48 -3.75
C PRO A 168 15.51 9.59 -2.31
N SER A 169 14.74 10.65 -2.01
CA SER A 169 13.99 10.80 -0.76
C SER A 169 12.67 10.02 -0.75
N ILE A 170 12.19 9.62 -1.93
CA ILE A 170 10.92 8.91 -2.15
C ILE A 170 11.18 7.66 -2.98
N LEU A 171 10.72 6.51 -2.53
CA LEU A 171 10.83 5.23 -3.26
C LEU A 171 9.43 4.65 -3.51
N PHE A 172 9.10 4.48 -4.78
CA PHE A 172 7.89 3.76 -5.21
C PHE A 172 8.22 2.31 -5.52
N LEU A 173 7.43 1.41 -4.95
CA LEU A 173 7.49 -0.04 -5.17
C LEU A 173 6.13 -0.52 -5.71
N ASP A 174 6.06 -0.78 -7.03
CA ASP A 174 4.82 -1.24 -7.65
C ASP A 174 4.78 -2.76 -7.63
N GLU A 175 3.91 -3.33 -6.79
CA GLU A 175 3.74 -4.76 -6.53
C GLU A 175 5.08 -5.51 -6.32
N PRO A 176 5.89 -5.11 -5.32
CA PRO A 176 7.27 -5.55 -5.22
C PRO A 176 7.44 -7.05 -4.93
N SER A 177 6.45 -7.71 -4.36
CA SER A 177 6.45 -9.13 -3.98
C SER A 177 5.75 -10.04 -4.99
N ALA A 178 5.19 -9.49 -6.08
CA ALA A 178 4.51 -10.29 -7.08
C ALA A 178 5.45 -11.32 -7.71
N GLY A 179 5.09 -12.62 -7.62
CA GLY A 179 5.89 -13.72 -8.17
C GLY A 179 7.19 -14.03 -7.41
N VAL A 180 7.33 -13.55 -6.18
CA VAL A 180 8.47 -13.81 -5.30
C VAL A 180 8.09 -14.85 -4.26
N ASP A 181 8.99 -15.80 -3.97
CA ASP A 181 8.79 -16.79 -2.91
C ASP A 181 8.80 -16.16 -1.51
N VAL A 182 8.33 -16.91 -0.50
CA VAL A 182 8.11 -16.41 0.86
C VAL A 182 9.41 -15.93 1.52
N GLU A 183 10.52 -16.63 1.33
CA GLU A 183 11.80 -16.29 1.96
C GLU A 183 12.37 -14.99 1.38
N LEU A 184 12.37 -14.86 0.05
CA LEU A 184 12.78 -13.64 -0.64
C LEU A 184 11.87 -12.44 -0.31
N ARG A 185 10.58 -12.68 -0.05
CA ARG A 185 9.64 -11.65 0.38
C ARG A 185 10.03 -11.09 1.75
N HIS A 186 10.34 -11.95 2.73
CA HIS A 186 10.80 -11.52 4.05
C HIS A 186 12.10 -10.71 3.98
N ASP A 187 13.06 -11.13 3.14
CA ASP A 187 14.30 -10.39 2.94
C ASP A 187 14.07 -9.00 2.36
N MET A 188 13.17 -8.90 1.40
CA MET A 188 12.79 -7.63 0.79
C MET A 188 12.13 -6.70 1.83
N TRP A 189 11.26 -7.21 2.67
CA TRP A 189 10.58 -6.41 3.70
C TRP A 189 11.56 -5.93 4.78
N ARG A 190 12.54 -6.75 5.18
CA ARG A 190 13.62 -6.28 6.07
C ARG A 190 14.39 -5.12 5.46
N MET A 191 14.70 -5.20 4.18
CA MET A 191 15.37 -4.11 3.46
C MET A 191 14.51 -2.84 3.39
N VAL A 192 13.21 -2.96 3.08
CA VAL A 192 12.28 -1.82 3.02
C VAL A 192 12.23 -1.10 4.37
N ARG A 193 12.14 -1.85 5.48
CA ARG A 193 12.19 -1.26 6.84
C ARG A 193 13.50 -0.52 7.09
N ALA A 194 14.64 -1.10 6.72
CA ALA A 194 15.95 -0.46 6.88
C ALA A 194 16.08 0.83 6.05
N LEU A 195 15.48 0.90 4.86
CA LEU A 195 15.45 2.14 4.06
C LEU A 195 14.59 3.22 4.72
N ARG A 196 13.43 2.83 5.26
CA ARG A 196 12.55 3.75 6.01
C ARG A 196 13.27 4.31 7.25
N GLU A 197 13.96 3.48 8.02
CA GLU A 197 14.74 3.90 9.19
C GLU A 197 15.87 4.90 8.84
N ARG A 198 16.36 4.87 7.60
CA ARG A 198 17.32 5.84 7.07
C ARG A 198 16.65 7.14 6.55
N GLY A 199 15.34 7.26 6.69
CA GLY A 199 14.58 8.46 6.33
C GLY A 199 13.99 8.46 4.92
N THR A 200 14.10 7.37 4.15
CA THR A 200 13.45 7.24 2.84
C THR A 200 11.94 7.07 3.04
N THR A 201 11.14 7.86 2.35
CA THR A 201 9.69 7.67 2.29
C THR A 201 9.37 6.59 1.27
N ILE A 202 8.54 5.63 1.65
CA ILE A 202 8.26 4.48 0.80
C ILE A 202 6.78 4.43 0.48
N ILE A 203 6.46 4.33 -0.79
CA ILE A 203 5.11 4.11 -1.27
C ILE A 203 5.08 2.75 -1.96
N LEU A 204 4.25 1.86 -1.45
CA LEU A 204 4.09 0.55 -2.05
C LEU A 204 2.65 0.33 -2.52
N THR A 205 2.51 -0.32 -3.67
CA THR A 205 1.24 -0.94 -4.05
C THR A 205 1.35 -2.43 -3.82
N THR A 206 0.29 -3.02 -3.36
CA THR A 206 0.17 -4.47 -3.27
C THR A 206 -1.29 -4.89 -3.38
N HIS A 207 -1.52 -6.10 -3.82
CA HIS A 207 -2.80 -6.77 -3.72
C HIS A 207 -2.77 -7.81 -2.58
N TYR A 208 -1.62 -8.04 -1.97
CA TYR A 208 -1.46 -8.84 -0.75
C TYR A 208 -1.69 -7.93 0.47
N ILE A 209 -2.86 -8.01 1.04
CA ILE A 209 -3.29 -7.11 2.13
C ILE A 209 -2.47 -7.33 3.39
N GLU A 210 -2.07 -8.59 3.66
CA GLU A 210 -1.17 -8.96 4.75
C GLU A 210 0.15 -8.16 4.72
N GLU A 211 0.70 -7.89 3.54
CA GLU A 211 1.92 -7.10 3.41
C GLU A 211 1.73 -5.65 3.85
N ALA A 212 0.59 -5.05 3.50
CA ALA A 212 0.26 -3.71 3.96
C ALA A 212 0.01 -3.69 5.48
N GLU A 213 -0.61 -4.75 6.01
CA GLU A 213 -0.82 -4.92 7.45
C GLU A 213 0.50 -5.00 8.21
N ASP A 214 1.48 -5.75 7.69
CA ASP A 214 2.79 -5.90 8.33
C ASP A 214 3.66 -4.65 8.23
N MET A 215 3.61 -3.94 7.10
CA MET A 215 4.63 -2.96 6.75
C MET A 215 4.18 -1.51 6.84
N ALA A 216 2.92 -1.21 6.53
CA ALA A 216 2.48 0.16 6.38
C ALA A 216 2.29 0.90 7.71
N ASP A 217 2.68 2.16 7.73
CA ASP A 217 2.30 3.12 8.78
C ASP A 217 0.90 3.68 8.49
N ARG A 218 0.64 4.00 7.20
CA ARG A 218 -0.66 4.49 6.71
C ARG A 218 -1.10 3.74 5.46
N ILE A 219 -2.40 3.67 5.28
CA ILE A 219 -3.04 2.93 4.21
C ILE A 219 -3.98 3.86 3.45
N GLY A 220 -3.88 3.83 2.12
CA GLY A 220 -4.86 4.39 1.21
C GLY A 220 -5.58 3.27 0.46
N VAL A 221 -6.89 3.33 0.37
CA VAL A 221 -7.69 2.41 -0.44
C VAL A 221 -8.23 3.17 -1.65
N ILE A 222 -7.92 2.67 -2.84
CA ILE A 222 -8.41 3.22 -4.10
C ILE A 222 -9.32 2.21 -4.79
N SER A 223 -10.48 2.66 -5.28
CA SER A 223 -11.40 1.85 -6.07
C SER A 223 -12.02 2.69 -7.17
N LYS A 224 -12.13 2.14 -8.37
CA LYS A 224 -12.74 2.79 -9.56
C LYS A 224 -12.22 4.21 -9.83
N GLY A 225 -10.94 4.44 -9.54
CA GLY A 225 -10.26 5.72 -9.75
C GLY A 225 -10.46 6.77 -8.65
N GLU A 226 -11.10 6.42 -7.55
CA GLU A 226 -11.36 7.31 -6.40
C GLU A 226 -10.65 6.78 -5.14
N LEU A 227 -10.08 7.66 -4.33
CA LEU A 227 -9.61 7.30 -2.99
C LEU A 227 -10.83 7.18 -2.06
N ILE A 228 -11.00 5.99 -1.47
CA ILE A 228 -12.10 5.68 -0.55
C ILE A 228 -11.74 6.11 0.87
N VAL A 229 -10.52 5.80 1.30
CA VAL A 229 -10.01 6.12 2.64
C VAL A 229 -8.50 6.31 2.58
N VAL A 230 -7.99 7.21 3.43
CA VAL A 230 -6.56 7.39 3.74
C VAL A 230 -6.45 7.58 5.23
N GLU A 231 -5.87 6.60 5.93
CA GLU A 231 -5.83 6.61 7.40
C GLU A 231 -4.55 5.95 7.93
N ASP A 232 -4.16 6.27 9.16
CA ASP A 232 -3.15 5.51 9.90
C ASP A 232 -3.65 4.07 10.09
N LYS A 233 -2.79 3.07 9.85
CA LYS A 233 -3.16 1.65 9.93
C LYS A 233 -3.83 1.30 11.28
N ALA A 234 -3.22 1.74 12.39
CA ALA A 234 -3.75 1.46 13.72
C ALA A 234 -5.13 2.09 13.96
N VAL A 235 -5.39 3.26 13.35
CA VAL A 235 -6.69 3.93 13.43
C VAL A 235 -7.71 3.20 12.56
N LEU A 236 -7.32 2.79 11.35
CA LEU A 236 -8.18 2.03 10.43
C LEU A 236 -8.63 0.71 11.09
N MET A 237 -7.68 -0.05 11.64
CA MET A 237 -7.95 -1.30 12.35
C MET A 237 -8.90 -1.11 13.55
N ARG A 238 -8.72 -0.02 14.32
CA ARG A 238 -9.61 0.27 15.44
C ARG A 238 -11.01 0.71 15.01
N LYS A 239 -11.14 1.55 13.98
CA LYS A 239 -12.44 2.11 13.55
C LYS A 239 -13.30 1.10 12.83
N LEU A 240 -12.71 0.22 12.04
CA LEU A 240 -13.40 -0.69 11.13
C LEU A 240 -13.21 -2.16 11.51
N GLY A 241 -12.23 -2.46 12.35
CA GLY A 241 -11.98 -3.81 12.84
C GLY A 241 -13.07 -4.22 13.84
N LYS A 242 -13.65 -5.38 13.59
CA LYS A 242 -14.55 -6.04 14.53
C LYS A 242 -13.77 -7.14 15.23
N LYS A 243 -14.05 -7.35 16.50
CA LYS A 243 -13.63 -8.58 17.17
C LYS A 243 -14.68 -9.66 16.92
N GLN A 244 -14.20 -10.86 16.67
CA GLN A 244 -15.05 -12.02 16.46
C GLN A 244 -14.72 -13.10 17.49
N LEU A 245 -15.76 -13.68 18.05
CA LEU A 245 -15.68 -14.86 18.88
C LEU A 245 -16.27 -16.02 18.09
N THR A 246 -15.43 -16.96 17.70
CA THR A 246 -15.87 -18.20 17.03
C THR A 246 -16.01 -19.30 18.06
N LEU A 247 -17.20 -19.84 18.18
CA LEU A 247 -17.55 -20.95 19.05
C LEU A 247 -17.69 -22.20 18.18
N THR A 248 -16.82 -23.20 18.34
CA THR A 248 -16.96 -24.48 17.65
C THR A 248 -17.94 -25.37 18.44
N LEU A 249 -19.07 -25.67 17.85
CA LEU A 249 -20.14 -26.42 18.50
C LEU A 249 -19.82 -27.92 18.59
N ARG A 250 -20.46 -28.58 19.57
CA ARG A 250 -20.42 -30.05 19.69
C ARG A 250 -21.36 -30.75 18.71
N LEU A 251 -22.52 -30.14 18.47
CA LEU A 251 -23.54 -30.60 17.53
C LEU A 251 -23.87 -29.48 16.56
N PRO A 252 -24.09 -29.75 15.27
CA PRO A 252 -24.47 -28.75 14.32
C PRO A 252 -25.87 -28.19 14.60
N ILE A 253 -26.08 -26.92 14.29
CA ILE A 253 -27.38 -26.25 14.34
C ILE A 253 -27.71 -25.72 12.96
N ASP A 254 -28.96 -25.88 12.53
CA ASP A 254 -29.43 -25.37 11.23
C ASP A 254 -29.96 -23.95 11.33
N GLU A 255 -30.54 -23.58 12.49
CA GLU A 255 -31.14 -22.28 12.75
C GLU A 255 -30.83 -21.80 14.17
N LEU A 256 -30.73 -20.46 14.34
CA LEU A 256 -30.57 -19.86 15.65
C LEU A 256 -31.89 -19.90 16.43
N PRO A 257 -31.92 -20.34 17.70
CA PRO A 257 -33.06 -20.22 18.57
C PRO A 257 -33.57 -18.77 18.64
N ALA A 258 -34.90 -18.58 18.67
CA ALA A 258 -35.53 -17.26 18.70
C ALA A 258 -35.01 -16.36 19.85
N GLY A 259 -34.63 -16.93 20.99
CA GLY A 259 -34.05 -16.23 22.13
C GLY A 259 -32.66 -15.66 21.89
N LEU A 260 -31.96 -16.11 20.85
CA LEU A 260 -30.60 -15.66 20.47
C LEU A 260 -30.62 -14.68 19.28
N SER A 261 -31.75 -14.39 18.69
CA SER A 261 -31.86 -13.54 17.48
C SER A 261 -31.47 -12.08 17.68
N HIS A 262 -31.38 -11.61 18.91
CA HIS A 262 -30.92 -10.24 19.23
C HIS A 262 -29.39 -10.12 19.29
N TRP A 263 -28.65 -11.24 19.30
CA TRP A 263 -27.21 -11.26 19.22
C TRP A 263 -26.78 -11.23 17.76
N PRO A 264 -25.72 -10.48 17.39
CA PRO A 264 -25.13 -10.51 16.03
C PRO A 264 -24.34 -11.80 15.82
N LEU A 265 -25.07 -12.94 15.75
CA LEU A 265 -24.56 -14.27 15.56
C LEU A 265 -24.75 -14.73 14.13
N GLU A 266 -23.73 -15.33 13.55
CA GLU A 266 -23.78 -15.98 12.24
C GLU A 266 -23.45 -17.48 12.41
N ILE A 267 -24.22 -18.32 11.72
CA ILE A 267 -23.95 -19.77 11.64
C ILE A 267 -22.91 -19.99 10.55
N ALA A 268 -21.82 -20.65 10.89
CA ALA A 268 -20.72 -20.95 9.97
C ALA A 268 -20.41 -22.47 9.98
N GLU A 269 -19.53 -22.90 9.08
CA GLU A 269 -19.05 -24.28 8.98
C GLU A 269 -20.18 -25.32 8.95
N SER A 270 -21.22 -25.06 8.13
CA SER A 270 -22.37 -25.95 8.01
C SER A 270 -23.05 -26.27 9.36
N GLY A 271 -23.18 -25.26 10.20
CA GLY A 271 -23.83 -25.39 11.52
C GLY A 271 -22.90 -25.75 12.68
N LEU A 272 -21.63 -26.05 12.41
CA LEU A 272 -20.67 -26.47 13.44
C LEU A 272 -19.95 -25.29 14.12
N ALA A 273 -20.14 -24.07 13.66
CA ALA A 273 -19.58 -22.87 14.30
C ALA A 273 -20.60 -21.76 14.43
N LEU A 274 -20.51 -21.02 15.52
CA LEU A 274 -21.18 -19.72 15.71
C LEU A 274 -20.14 -18.63 15.76
N VAL A 275 -20.35 -17.57 14.98
CA VAL A 275 -19.47 -16.39 14.95
C VAL A 275 -20.25 -15.22 15.55
N TYR A 276 -19.73 -14.69 16.66
CA TYR A 276 -20.21 -13.49 17.32
C TYR A 276 -19.32 -12.33 16.98
N SER A 277 -19.86 -11.29 16.33
CA SER A 277 -19.12 -10.08 15.99
C SER A 277 -19.46 -8.96 16.98
N PHE A 278 -18.44 -8.35 17.57
CA PHE A 278 -18.62 -7.24 18.54
C PHE A 278 -17.61 -6.12 18.31
N ASP A 279 -17.94 -4.92 18.77
CA ASP A 279 -17.04 -3.76 18.66
C ASP A 279 -15.89 -3.89 19.65
N SER A 280 -14.67 -3.72 19.15
CA SER A 280 -13.44 -3.76 19.97
C SER A 280 -13.32 -2.58 20.94
N GLN A 281 -14.13 -1.54 20.78
CA GLN A 281 -14.06 -0.30 21.57
C GLN A 281 -15.02 -0.28 22.77
N THR A 282 -15.95 -1.22 22.84
CA THR A 282 -16.87 -1.30 23.99
C THR A 282 -16.21 -2.00 25.16
N GLU A 283 -16.28 -1.39 26.36
CA GLU A 283 -15.82 -2.04 27.61
C GLU A 283 -16.64 -3.29 27.92
N GLU A 284 -17.92 -3.30 27.56
CA GLU A 284 -18.84 -4.44 27.70
C GLU A 284 -18.93 -5.18 26.36
N THR A 285 -18.21 -6.27 26.24
CA THR A 285 -18.22 -7.09 25.03
C THR A 285 -19.44 -7.99 24.88
N GLY A 286 -20.26 -8.15 25.91
CA GLY A 286 -21.42 -9.03 25.95
C GLY A 286 -21.09 -10.53 25.87
N ILE A 287 -19.80 -10.91 25.92
CA ILE A 287 -19.37 -12.31 25.77
C ILE A 287 -19.90 -13.18 26.91
N ALA A 288 -19.85 -12.69 28.16
CA ALA A 288 -20.30 -13.46 29.31
C ALA A 288 -21.82 -13.73 29.23
N GLU A 289 -22.61 -12.72 28.88
CA GLU A 289 -24.04 -12.82 28.68
C GLU A 289 -24.38 -13.76 27.54
N LEU A 290 -23.65 -13.68 26.41
CA LEU A 290 -23.82 -14.59 25.29
C LEU A 290 -23.56 -16.05 25.68
N LEU A 291 -22.45 -16.32 26.39
CA LEU A 291 -22.13 -17.70 26.82
C LEU A 291 -23.20 -18.27 27.76
N ASN A 292 -23.74 -17.44 28.66
CA ASN A 292 -24.86 -17.84 29.53
C ASN A 292 -26.12 -18.14 28.70
N ALA A 293 -26.46 -17.27 27.73
CA ALA A 293 -27.61 -17.47 26.87
C ALA A 293 -27.51 -18.74 26.01
N LEU A 294 -26.32 -19.06 25.50
CA LEU A 294 -26.07 -20.30 24.77
C LEU A 294 -26.30 -21.54 25.68
N ALA A 295 -25.81 -21.49 26.92
CA ALA A 295 -26.00 -22.59 27.87
C ALA A 295 -27.48 -22.76 28.23
N GLU A 296 -28.27 -21.70 28.42
CA GLU A 296 -29.71 -21.76 28.67
C GLU A 296 -30.48 -22.40 27.51
N HIS A 297 -29.99 -22.22 26.26
CA HIS A 297 -30.60 -22.84 25.07
C HIS A 297 -30.04 -24.24 24.75
N GLY A 298 -29.17 -24.77 25.61
CA GLY A 298 -28.62 -26.14 25.46
C GLY A 298 -27.57 -26.22 24.32
N ILE A 299 -26.99 -25.10 23.87
CA ILE A 299 -25.97 -25.07 22.83
C ILE A 299 -24.60 -25.28 23.51
N GLU A 300 -24.02 -26.47 23.32
CA GLU A 300 -22.69 -26.78 23.82
C GLU A 300 -21.61 -26.53 22.77
N PHE A 301 -20.52 -25.92 23.18
CA PHE A 301 -19.33 -25.75 22.34
C PHE A 301 -18.14 -26.53 22.89
N ARG A 302 -17.21 -26.91 22.04
CA ARG A 302 -15.98 -27.64 22.37
C ARG A 302 -14.73 -26.78 22.38
N ASP A 303 -14.76 -25.65 21.65
CA ASP A 303 -13.64 -24.72 21.52
C ASP A 303 -14.17 -23.31 21.34
N LEU A 304 -13.36 -22.34 21.77
CA LEU A 304 -13.65 -20.93 21.71
C LEU A 304 -12.39 -20.20 21.24
N ARG A 305 -12.49 -19.46 20.14
CA ARG A 305 -11.40 -18.69 19.58
C ARG A 305 -11.83 -17.24 19.42
N SER A 306 -11.03 -16.32 19.94
CA SER A 306 -11.16 -14.89 19.63
C SER A 306 -10.22 -14.51 18.52
N SER A 307 -10.73 -13.79 17.52
CA SER A 307 -9.96 -13.22 16.42
C SER A 307 -10.33 -11.75 16.25
N GLU A 308 -9.39 -10.96 15.76
CA GLU A 308 -9.66 -9.60 15.30
C GLU A 308 -9.80 -9.63 13.78
N SER A 309 -10.66 -8.76 13.24
CA SER A 309 -10.77 -8.61 11.77
C SER A 309 -9.41 -8.29 11.19
N SER A 310 -9.05 -8.98 10.14
CA SER A 310 -7.87 -8.68 9.36
C SER A 310 -8.06 -7.37 8.56
N LEU A 311 -6.99 -6.79 8.10
CA LEU A 311 -7.07 -5.68 7.14
C LEU A 311 -7.80 -6.11 5.86
N GLU A 312 -7.76 -7.41 5.51
CA GLU A 312 -8.47 -7.97 4.38
C GLU A 312 -9.99 -7.86 4.53
N ASP A 313 -10.54 -8.20 5.70
CA ASP A 313 -11.97 -8.07 5.99
C ASP A 313 -12.42 -6.62 5.88
N ILE A 314 -11.62 -5.70 6.41
CA ILE A 314 -11.86 -4.26 6.33
C ILE A 314 -11.83 -3.78 4.87
N PHE A 315 -10.83 -4.20 4.10
CA PHE A 315 -10.70 -3.85 2.69
C PHE A 315 -11.88 -4.34 1.86
N VAL A 316 -12.29 -5.60 2.04
CA VAL A 316 -13.46 -6.17 1.36
C VAL A 316 -14.71 -5.36 1.67
N SER A 317 -14.92 -5.00 2.93
CA SER A 317 -16.06 -4.18 3.33
C SER A 317 -16.06 -2.80 2.67
N LEU A 318 -14.90 -2.12 2.60
CA LEU A 318 -14.76 -0.80 1.99
C LEU A 318 -14.97 -0.79 0.48
N VAL A 319 -14.53 -1.86 -0.21
CA VAL A 319 -14.61 -1.93 -1.69
C VAL A 319 -16.00 -2.37 -2.16
N HIS A 320 -16.72 -3.17 -1.36
CA HIS A 320 -18.04 -3.71 -1.71
C HIS A 320 -19.23 -2.92 -1.16
N GLN A 321 -19.01 -1.98 -0.21
CA GLN A 321 -20.11 -1.10 0.21
C GLN A 321 -20.54 -0.19 -0.94
N PRO A 322 -21.85 -0.22 -1.36
CA PRO A 322 -22.37 0.83 -2.22
C PRO A 322 -22.24 2.16 -1.46
N LYS A 323 -21.73 3.22 -2.12
CA LYS A 323 -21.84 4.57 -1.56
C LYS A 323 -23.32 4.82 -1.23
N GLU A 324 -23.67 4.81 0.05
CA GLU A 324 -24.89 5.45 0.46
C GLU A 324 -24.78 6.91 0.05
N ALA A 325 -25.69 7.31 -0.83
CA ALA A 325 -25.77 8.66 -1.30
C ALA A 325 -25.95 9.56 -0.08
N SER A 326 -24.93 10.36 0.21
CA SER A 326 -25.06 11.48 1.15
C SER A 326 -26.12 12.41 0.57
N ALA A 327 -27.31 12.37 1.15
CA ALA A 327 -28.37 13.33 0.90
C ALA A 327 -28.02 14.67 1.55
#